data_9fefb50c0b40024e92fe41b8f3af0ed2
#
_entry.id   9fefb50c0b40024e92fe41b8f3af0ed2
#
_cell.length_a   1.000
_cell.length_b   1.000
_cell.length_c   1.000
_cell.angle_alpha   90.00
_cell.angle_beta   90.00
_cell.angle_gamma   90.00
#
_symmetry.space_group_name_H-M   'P 1'
#
loop_
_entity.id
_entity.type
_entity.pdbx_description
1 polymer ?
#
loop_
_entity_poly.entity_id
_entity_poly.type
_entity_poly.pdbx_seq_one_letter_code
_entity_poly.pdbx_strand_id
1 'polypeptide(L)'
;MPSLKRSIQAGIKRRQDALKEVIESIAASAVSLAVEMDADCSSAHQKVQSTFDALTRCSCIWDITSGSDIDRVQSRSAASMSVERSITKCLRKDLPGITSPETPLVFLNRNGADIYMYSGFFVMFESPSRMGILDITELEVEYEATRFVETDAIPPDSQQVGEAWEKSNKDGSRDKRYAENRQFSVIEYGEITFRSGSGIYEKYMFSDPRKAQGFVNALQAFKSLL
;
A
#
# COMPACT_ATOMS: atom_id res chain seq x y z
N MET A 1 5.93 -47.78 -24.09
CA MET A 1 6.20 -46.40 -23.60
C MET A 1 5.70 -45.25 -24.50
N PRO A 2 5.39 -45.37 -25.79
CA PRO A 2 4.81 -44.27 -26.59
C PRO A 2 3.39 -43.85 -26.17
N SER A 3 2.59 -44.74 -25.59
CA SER A 3 1.18 -44.46 -25.24
C SER A 3 1.03 -43.50 -24.03
N LEU A 4 1.85 -43.64 -23.00
CA LEU A 4 1.82 -42.78 -21.80
C LEU A 4 2.20 -41.35 -22.15
N LYS A 5 3.24 -41.15 -22.97
CA LYS A 5 3.67 -39.84 -23.45
C LYS A 5 2.57 -39.12 -24.24
N ARG A 6 1.88 -39.82 -25.10
CA ARG A 6 0.73 -39.30 -25.87
C ARG A 6 -0.45 -38.94 -24.95
N SER A 7 -0.75 -39.76 -23.95
CA SER A 7 -1.83 -39.49 -22.99
C SER A 7 -1.53 -38.22 -22.15
N ILE A 8 -0.29 -38.10 -21.69
CA ILE A 8 0.14 -36.90 -20.93
C ILE A 8 0.07 -35.63 -21.82
N GLN A 9 0.58 -35.71 -23.06
CA GLN A 9 0.50 -34.61 -24.02
C GLN A 9 -0.93 -34.20 -24.33
N ALA A 10 -1.83 -35.16 -24.53
CA ALA A 10 -3.25 -34.91 -24.74
C ALA A 10 -3.91 -34.27 -23.49
N GLY A 11 -3.52 -34.67 -22.27
CA GLY A 11 -3.98 -34.08 -21.04
C GLY A 11 -3.51 -32.65 -20.87
N ILE A 12 -2.25 -32.36 -21.21
CA ILE A 12 -1.69 -30.97 -21.16
C ILE A 12 -2.44 -30.10 -22.18
N LYS A 13 -2.60 -30.56 -23.40
CA LYS A 13 -3.31 -29.82 -24.45
C LYS A 13 -4.74 -29.47 -24.04
N ARG A 14 -5.51 -30.44 -23.51
CA ARG A 14 -6.89 -30.18 -23.02
C ARG A 14 -6.93 -29.09 -21.94
N ARG A 15 -5.98 -29.11 -21.02
CA ARG A 15 -5.90 -28.08 -19.97
C ARG A 15 -5.53 -26.72 -20.53
N GLN A 16 -4.64 -26.65 -21.52
CA GLN A 16 -4.28 -25.43 -22.22
C GLN A 16 -5.47 -24.85 -22.99
N ASP A 17 -6.21 -25.71 -23.70
CA ASP A 17 -7.40 -25.32 -24.46
C ASP A 17 -8.50 -24.81 -23.52
N ALA A 18 -8.75 -25.50 -22.39
CA ALA A 18 -9.71 -25.07 -21.37
C ALA A 18 -9.29 -23.74 -20.71
N LEU A 19 -7.99 -23.56 -20.42
CA LEU A 19 -7.48 -22.30 -19.87
C LEU A 19 -7.67 -21.15 -20.87
N LYS A 20 -7.42 -21.40 -22.15
CA LYS A 20 -7.64 -20.41 -23.21
C LYS A 20 -9.11 -20.01 -23.32
N GLU A 21 -10.02 -20.99 -23.29
CA GLU A 21 -11.47 -20.75 -23.30
C GLU A 21 -11.93 -19.91 -22.11
N VAL A 22 -11.41 -20.20 -20.91
CA VAL A 22 -11.70 -19.41 -19.71
C VAL A 22 -11.17 -17.98 -19.84
N ILE A 23 -9.94 -17.80 -20.35
CA ILE A 23 -9.36 -16.46 -20.57
C ILE A 23 -10.20 -15.68 -21.60
N GLU A 24 -10.61 -16.31 -22.70
CA GLU A 24 -11.46 -15.68 -23.72
C GLU A 24 -12.85 -15.33 -23.16
N SER A 25 -13.43 -16.18 -22.31
CA SER A 25 -14.69 -15.92 -21.62
C SER A 25 -14.59 -14.75 -20.65
N ILE A 26 -13.50 -14.66 -19.87
CA ILE A 26 -13.23 -13.54 -18.98
C ILE A 26 -13.07 -12.25 -19.80
N ALA A 27 -12.31 -12.30 -20.90
CA ALA A 27 -12.12 -11.13 -21.77
C ALA A 27 -13.43 -10.67 -22.42
N ALA A 28 -14.31 -11.61 -22.83
CA ALA A 28 -15.62 -11.30 -23.38
C ALA A 28 -16.61 -10.73 -22.34
N SER A 29 -16.37 -11.00 -21.06
CA SER A 29 -17.18 -10.49 -19.94
C SER A 29 -16.58 -9.23 -19.31
N ALA A 30 -15.43 -8.74 -19.84
CA ALA A 30 -14.75 -7.59 -19.26
C ALA A 30 -15.55 -6.29 -19.48
N VAL A 31 -15.65 -5.49 -18.43
CA VAL A 31 -16.18 -4.13 -18.49
C VAL A 31 -15.07 -3.20 -18.93
N SER A 32 -15.26 -2.50 -20.05
CA SER A 32 -14.35 -1.45 -20.48
C SER A 32 -14.75 -0.13 -19.85
N LEU A 33 -13.82 0.49 -19.14
CA LEU A 33 -14.02 1.75 -18.47
C LEU A 33 -13.07 2.79 -19.06
N ALA A 34 -13.61 3.87 -19.56
CA ALA A 34 -12.88 5.04 -19.98
C ALA A 34 -13.49 6.27 -19.27
N VAL A 35 -12.62 7.07 -18.65
CA VAL A 35 -13.03 8.33 -18.04
C VAL A 35 -12.54 9.44 -18.95
N GLU A 36 -13.49 10.26 -19.44
CA GLU A 36 -13.15 11.46 -20.19
C GLU A 36 -12.72 12.55 -19.20
N MET A 37 -11.55 13.11 -19.42
CA MET A 37 -10.97 14.18 -18.60
C MET A 37 -10.63 15.37 -19.48
N ASP A 38 -10.91 16.57 -18.98
CA ASP A 38 -10.37 17.78 -19.59
C ASP A 38 -8.82 17.88 -19.41
N ALA A 39 -8.22 18.93 -19.93
CA ALA A 39 -6.76 19.09 -19.92
C ALA A 39 -6.20 19.24 -18.52
N ASP A 40 -6.91 19.93 -17.61
CA ASP A 40 -6.47 20.18 -16.25
C ASP A 40 -6.56 18.90 -15.40
N CYS A 41 -7.69 18.20 -15.49
CA CYS A 41 -7.88 16.88 -14.87
C CYS A 41 -6.84 15.87 -15.37
N SER A 42 -6.58 15.81 -16.68
CA SER A 42 -5.60 14.92 -17.29
C SER A 42 -4.19 15.20 -16.79
N SER A 43 -3.79 16.48 -16.69
CA SER A 43 -2.50 16.89 -16.16
C SER A 43 -2.35 16.52 -14.67
N ALA A 44 -3.39 16.76 -13.87
CA ALA A 44 -3.39 16.39 -12.45
C ALA A 44 -3.34 14.87 -12.27
N HIS A 45 -4.07 14.10 -13.07
CA HIS A 45 -4.02 12.64 -13.06
C HIS A 45 -2.64 12.09 -13.43
N GLN A 46 -1.97 12.66 -14.46
CA GLN A 46 -0.59 12.31 -14.79
C GLN A 46 0.37 12.56 -13.62
N LYS A 47 0.11 13.63 -12.83
CA LYS A 47 0.88 13.90 -11.63
C LYS A 47 0.67 12.82 -10.57
N VAL A 48 -0.57 12.36 -10.34
CA VAL A 48 -0.86 11.22 -9.46
C VAL A 48 -0.08 9.98 -9.89
N GLN A 49 -0.12 9.65 -11.17
CA GLN A 49 0.59 8.50 -11.72
C GLN A 49 2.11 8.58 -11.49
N SER A 50 2.72 9.74 -11.79
CA SER A 50 4.16 9.94 -11.64
C SER A 50 4.61 9.89 -10.18
N THR A 51 3.82 10.42 -9.26
CA THR A 51 4.10 10.37 -7.82
C THR A 51 3.88 8.97 -7.26
N PHE A 52 2.89 8.21 -7.75
CA PHE A 52 2.75 6.79 -7.42
C PHE A 52 3.96 5.97 -7.88
N ASP A 53 4.46 6.20 -9.10
CA ASP A 53 5.68 5.54 -9.58
C ASP A 53 6.90 5.87 -8.70
N ALA A 54 6.91 7.04 -8.06
CA ALA A 54 7.92 7.36 -7.04
C ALA A 54 7.71 6.54 -5.75
N LEU A 55 6.45 6.34 -5.30
CA LEU A 55 6.14 5.48 -4.16
C LEU A 55 6.62 4.04 -4.36
N THR A 56 6.41 3.46 -5.55
CA THR A 56 6.84 2.08 -5.84
C THR A 56 8.35 1.88 -5.68
N ARG A 57 9.13 2.96 -5.69
CA ARG A 57 10.59 2.98 -5.50
C ARG A 57 11.03 3.25 -4.06
N CYS A 58 10.12 3.24 -3.09
CA CYS A 58 10.51 3.23 -1.69
C CYS A 58 11.22 1.92 -1.37
N SER A 59 12.29 2.00 -0.58
CA SER A 59 13.09 0.83 -0.17
C SER A 59 12.27 -0.15 0.66
N CYS A 60 11.34 0.38 1.47
CA CYS A 60 10.38 -0.40 2.23
C CYS A 60 9.00 0.24 2.15
N ILE A 61 8.00 -0.62 1.99
CA ILE A 61 6.57 -0.28 2.08
C ILE A 61 5.95 -1.31 3.02
N TRP A 62 5.21 -0.85 4.01
CA TRP A 62 4.51 -1.71 4.96
C TRP A 62 3.02 -1.44 4.94
N ASP A 63 2.27 -2.50 5.07
CA ASP A 63 0.87 -2.50 5.46
C ASP A 63 0.80 -2.53 6.99
N ILE A 64 0.03 -1.62 7.58
CA ILE A 64 -0.16 -1.51 9.02
C ILE A 64 -1.40 -2.31 9.41
N THR A 65 -1.16 -3.50 9.97
CA THR A 65 -2.24 -4.45 10.27
C THR A 65 -2.89 -4.22 11.63
N SER A 66 -2.15 -3.66 12.57
CA SER A 66 -2.67 -3.25 13.88
C SER A 66 -1.78 -2.20 14.53
N GLY A 67 -2.35 -1.44 15.45
CA GLY A 67 -1.61 -0.50 16.30
C GLY A 67 -2.21 -0.49 17.70
N SER A 68 -1.36 -0.48 18.73
CA SER A 68 -1.77 -0.34 20.12
C SER A 68 -0.93 0.70 20.84
N ASP A 69 -1.59 1.49 21.67
CA ASP A 69 -0.89 2.43 22.56
C ASP A 69 -0.07 1.69 23.60
N ILE A 70 1.16 2.12 23.79
CA ILE A 70 2.04 1.60 24.85
C ILE A 70 2.01 2.59 26.00
N ASP A 71 1.71 2.12 27.21
CA ASP A 71 1.94 2.91 28.41
C ASP A 71 3.45 3.11 28.63
N ARG A 72 3.95 4.26 28.17
CA ARG A 72 5.36 4.66 28.24
C ARG A 72 5.89 4.73 29.68
N VAL A 73 5.02 5.03 30.63
CA VAL A 73 5.41 5.15 32.05
C VAL A 73 5.58 3.76 32.65
N GLN A 74 4.66 2.85 32.38
CA GLN A 74 4.72 1.49 32.89
C GLN A 74 5.81 0.67 32.20
N SER A 75 5.93 0.75 30.88
CA SER A 75 6.94 0.02 30.10
C SER A 75 8.33 0.64 30.14
N ARG A 76 8.44 1.92 30.56
CA ARG A 76 9.66 2.74 30.45
C ARG A 76 10.28 2.72 29.05
N SER A 77 9.44 2.62 28.05
CA SER A 77 9.84 2.59 26.65
C SER A 77 9.85 3.99 26.07
N ALA A 78 10.77 4.25 25.15
CA ALA A 78 10.75 5.47 24.33
C ALA A 78 9.63 5.46 23.30
N ALA A 79 9.13 4.29 22.91
CA ALA A 79 8.02 4.14 21.98
C ALA A 79 6.69 4.42 22.68
N SER A 80 5.81 5.19 22.03
CA SER A 80 4.44 5.48 22.50
C SER A 80 3.40 4.52 21.90
N MET A 81 3.72 3.86 20.80
CA MET A 81 2.87 2.92 20.09
C MET A 81 3.66 1.67 19.70
N SER A 82 3.00 0.53 19.77
CA SER A 82 3.43 -0.69 19.10
C SER A 82 2.60 -0.84 17.82
N VAL A 83 3.29 -1.02 16.70
CA VAL A 83 2.66 -1.16 15.39
C VAL A 83 3.07 -2.49 14.82
N GLU A 84 2.09 -3.32 14.48
CA GLU A 84 2.32 -4.49 13.66
C GLU A 84 2.31 -4.07 12.19
N ARG A 85 3.41 -4.32 11.50
CA ARG A 85 3.60 -3.95 10.11
C ARG A 85 4.08 -5.15 9.29
N SER A 86 3.53 -5.32 8.10
CA SER A 86 3.90 -6.37 7.16
C SER A 86 4.45 -5.76 5.88
N ILE A 87 5.57 -6.26 5.39
CA ILE A 87 6.14 -5.80 4.12
C ILE A 87 5.15 -6.07 3.00
N THR A 88 4.86 -5.04 2.23
CA THR A 88 3.98 -5.08 1.07
C THR A 88 4.60 -4.36 -0.13
N LYS A 89 3.82 -4.13 -1.19
CA LYS A 89 4.25 -3.43 -2.41
C LYS A 89 3.14 -2.58 -2.98
N CYS A 90 3.55 -1.48 -3.61
CA CYS A 90 2.74 -0.75 -4.56
C CYS A 90 3.23 -1.10 -5.97
N LEU A 91 2.32 -1.32 -6.92
CA LEU A 91 2.66 -1.71 -8.28
C LEU A 91 1.55 -1.32 -9.26
N ARG A 92 1.81 -1.45 -10.56
CA ARG A 92 0.79 -1.34 -11.61
C ARG A 92 0.40 -2.73 -12.06
N LYS A 93 -0.89 -3.03 -12.05
CA LYS A 93 -1.39 -4.35 -12.42
C LYS A 93 -2.85 -4.28 -12.81
N ASP A 94 -3.19 -4.86 -13.95
CA ASP A 94 -4.57 -4.98 -14.39
C ASP A 94 -5.38 -5.91 -13.50
N LEU A 95 -6.65 -5.58 -13.30
CA LEU A 95 -7.60 -6.42 -12.60
C LEU A 95 -8.39 -7.22 -13.64
N PRO A 96 -8.37 -8.58 -13.57
CA PRO A 96 -9.15 -9.41 -14.50
C PRO A 96 -10.63 -9.02 -14.49
N GLY A 97 -11.20 -8.85 -15.68
CA GLY A 97 -12.60 -8.44 -15.83
C GLY A 97 -12.85 -6.95 -15.91
N ILE A 98 -11.83 -6.11 -15.69
CA ILE A 98 -11.92 -4.66 -15.91
C ILE A 98 -10.79 -4.25 -16.86
N THR A 99 -11.16 -3.60 -17.96
CA THR A 99 -10.20 -3.01 -18.90
C THR A 99 -10.26 -1.49 -18.81
N SER A 100 -9.11 -0.86 -18.76
CA SER A 100 -8.96 0.60 -18.73
C SER A 100 -7.84 1.01 -19.70
N PRO A 101 -7.88 2.21 -20.30
CA PRO A 101 -6.77 2.73 -21.11
C PRO A 101 -5.43 2.76 -20.38
N GLU A 102 -5.49 2.93 -19.06
CA GLU A 102 -4.31 3.01 -18.20
C GLU A 102 -4.34 1.88 -17.17
N THR A 103 -3.17 1.26 -16.94
CA THR A 103 -3.02 0.25 -15.90
C THR A 103 -3.22 0.87 -14.52
N PRO A 104 -4.12 0.35 -13.70
CA PRO A 104 -4.44 0.91 -12.38
C PRO A 104 -3.25 0.86 -11.43
N LEU A 105 -3.27 1.78 -10.47
CA LEU A 105 -2.31 1.87 -9.37
C LEU A 105 -2.78 0.95 -8.25
N VAL A 106 -1.92 0.05 -7.79
CA VAL A 106 -2.32 -0.99 -6.84
C VAL A 106 -1.52 -0.90 -5.55
N PHE A 107 -2.23 -0.84 -4.43
CA PHE A 107 -1.70 -1.03 -3.09
C PHE A 107 -2.07 -2.45 -2.65
N LEU A 108 -1.07 -3.34 -2.56
CA LEU A 108 -1.30 -4.70 -2.07
C LEU A 108 -1.52 -4.67 -0.57
N ASN A 109 -2.54 -5.41 -0.11
CA ASN A 109 -2.88 -5.55 1.30
C ASN A 109 -2.45 -6.93 1.82
N ARG A 110 -2.11 -7.04 3.11
CA ARG A 110 -1.69 -8.29 3.74
C ARG A 110 -2.76 -8.93 4.59
N ASN A 111 -3.76 -8.17 5.00
CA ASN A 111 -4.84 -8.61 5.89
C ASN A 111 -6.24 -8.27 5.37
N GLY A 112 -6.37 -7.76 4.16
CA GLY A 112 -7.64 -7.34 3.57
C GLY A 112 -7.63 -7.37 2.04
N ALA A 113 -8.46 -6.55 1.44
CA ALA A 113 -8.58 -6.40 0.00
C ALA A 113 -7.50 -5.51 -0.58
N ASP A 114 -6.90 -5.90 -1.70
CA ASP A 114 -6.02 -5.02 -2.48
C ASP A 114 -6.81 -3.81 -2.99
N ILE A 115 -6.16 -2.63 -2.99
CA ILE A 115 -6.76 -1.39 -3.51
C ILE A 115 -6.28 -1.17 -4.93
N TYR A 116 -7.18 -1.22 -5.90
CA TYR A 116 -6.94 -0.85 -7.29
C TYR A 116 -7.50 0.55 -7.54
N MET A 117 -6.65 1.51 -7.84
CA MET A 117 -7.03 2.89 -8.13
C MET A 117 -7.05 3.12 -9.63
N TYR A 118 -8.22 3.43 -10.16
CA TYR A 118 -8.47 3.90 -11.51
C TYR A 118 -8.64 5.43 -11.51
N SER A 119 -8.76 6.03 -12.67
CA SER A 119 -8.84 7.50 -12.80
C SER A 119 -10.10 8.13 -12.18
N GLY A 120 -11.19 7.38 -11.99
CA GLY A 120 -12.43 7.91 -11.42
C GLY A 120 -13.00 7.11 -10.25
N PHE A 121 -12.42 5.96 -9.93
CA PHE A 121 -12.94 5.06 -8.89
C PHE A 121 -11.87 4.14 -8.32
N PHE A 122 -12.18 3.54 -7.19
CA PHE A 122 -11.38 2.51 -6.54
C PHE A 122 -12.09 1.16 -6.59
N VAL A 123 -11.31 0.10 -6.72
CA VAL A 123 -11.81 -1.27 -6.53
C VAL A 123 -11.06 -1.88 -5.36
N MET A 124 -11.81 -2.26 -4.32
CA MET A 124 -11.33 -3.10 -3.24
C MET A 124 -11.49 -4.54 -3.69
N PHE A 125 -10.40 -5.24 -3.93
CA PHE A 125 -10.43 -6.59 -4.49
C PHE A 125 -9.81 -7.61 -3.55
N GLU A 126 -10.62 -8.52 -3.05
CA GLU A 126 -10.17 -9.68 -2.28
C GLU A 126 -10.29 -10.97 -3.12
N SER A 127 -11.40 -11.10 -3.85
CA SER A 127 -11.67 -12.21 -4.77
C SER A 127 -12.76 -11.82 -5.77
N PRO A 128 -12.98 -12.59 -6.85
CA PRO A 128 -14.06 -12.31 -7.81
C PRO A 128 -15.46 -12.22 -7.21
N SER A 129 -15.70 -12.84 -6.07
CA SER A 129 -16.99 -12.81 -5.35
C SER A 129 -17.01 -11.79 -4.19
N ARG A 130 -15.87 -11.17 -3.89
CA ARG A 130 -15.70 -10.19 -2.80
C ARG A 130 -14.90 -9.01 -3.31
N MET A 131 -15.59 -8.11 -3.97
CA MET A 131 -15.04 -6.83 -4.40
C MET A 131 -16.05 -5.72 -4.16
N GLY A 132 -15.54 -4.53 -3.89
CA GLY A 132 -16.31 -3.30 -3.74
C GLY A 132 -15.77 -2.24 -4.70
N ILE A 133 -16.65 -1.40 -5.22
CA ILE A 133 -16.29 -0.26 -6.06
C ILE A 133 -16.73 1.00 -5.34
N LEU A 134 -15.86 1.99 -5.26
CA LEU A 134 -16.11 3.30 -4.69
C LEU A 134 -15.74 4.38 -5.68
N ASP A 135 -16.51 5.45 -5.69
CA ASP A 135 -16.12 6.67 -6.38
C ASP A 135 -14.85 7.25 -5.74
N ILE A 136 -13.96 7.81 -6.55
CA ILE A 136 -12.70 8.39 -6.06
C ILE A 136 -12.94 9.54 -5.07
N THR A 137 -14.07 10.23 -5.17
CA THR A 137 -14.45 11.34 -4.29
C THR A 137 -14.86 10.87 -2.90
N GLU A 138 -15.37 9.64 -2.77
CA GLU A 138 -15.78 9.05 -1.48
C GLU A 138 -14.62 8.59 -0.60
N LEU A 139 -13.41 8.42 -1.19
CA LEU A 139 -12.24 7.97 -0.45
C LEU A 139 -11.48 9.17 0.12
N GLU A 140 -11.40 9.27 1.43
CA GLU A 140 -10.53 10.20 2.13
C GLU A 140 -9.11 9.65 2.15
N VAL A 141 -8.14 10.51 1.84
CA VAL A 141 -6.71 10.16 1.85
C VAL A 141 -5.95 11.17 2.66
N GLU A 142 -5.28 10.68 3.71
CA GLU A 142 -4.53 11.49 4.65
C GLU A 142 -3.05 11.09 4.64
N TYR A 143 -2.18 12.06 4.89
CA TYR A 143 -0.75 11.87 5.09
C TYR A 143 -0.35 12.31 6.49
N GLU A 144 0.48 11.50 7.13
CA GLU A 144 1.11 11.86 8.40
C GLU A 144 2.60 11.46 8.38
N ALA A 145 3.46 12.35 8.89
CA ALA A 145 4.86 12.02 9.17
C ALA A 145 4.95 11.37 10.55
N THR A 146 5.25 10.07 10.58
CA THR A 146 5.26 9.26 11.79
C THR A 146 6.69 8.97 12.24
N ARG A 147 7.02 9.23 13.52
CA ARG A 147 8.31 8.92 14.12
C ARG A 147 8.29 7.52 14.72
N PHE A 148 9.20 6.69 14.27
CA PHE A 148 9.29 5.30 14.67
C PHE A 148 10.66 5.01 15.31
N VAL A 149 10.67 4.37 16.48
CA VAL A 149 11.91 3.86 17.10
C VAL A 149 12.25 2.56 16.40
N GLU A 150 13.26 2.60 15.52
CA GLU A 150 13.57 1.47 14.65
C GLU A 150 14.48 0.47 15.35
N THR A 151 14.02 -0.77 15.40
CA THR A 151 14.75 -1.91 15.96
C THR A 151 15.28 -2.85 14.89
N ASP A 152 14.75 -2.71 13.68
CA ASP A 152 15.14 -3.48 12.51
C ASP A 152 16.20 -2.74 11.67
N ALA A 153 16.52 -3.28 10.50
CA ALA A 153 17.41 -2.62 9.55
C ALA A 153 16.77 -1.34 8.99
N ILE A 154 17.48 -0.22 9.11
CA ILE A 154 17.02 1.09 8.65
C ILE A 154 17.01 1.13 7.12
N PRO A 155 15.88 1.43 6.47
CA PRO A 155 15.82 1.60 5.02
C PRO A 155 16.75 2.74 4.54
N PRO A 156 17.50 2.55 3.44
CA PRO A 156 18.50 3.52 3.00
C PRO A 156 17.91 4.87 2.51
N ASP A 157 16.63 4.91 2.17
CA ASP A 157 15.93 6.11 1.72
C ASP A 157 15.11 6.79 2.83
N SER A 158 15.21 6.29 4.07
CA SER A 158 14.54 6.87 5.23
C SER A 158 15.37 8.00 5.86
N GLN A 159 14.72 8.80 6.69
CA GLN A 159 15.35 9.92 7.37
C GLN A 159 15.43 9.66 8.88
N GLN A 160 16.67 9.58 9.41
CA GLN A 160 16.87 9.59 10.86
C GLN A 160 16.63 11.00 11.41
N VAL A 161 15.74 11.11 12.38
CA VAL A 161 15.33 12.39 12.99
C VAL A 161 15.71 12.49 14.46
N GLY A 162 16.29 11.45 15.03
CA GLY A 162 16.72 11.44 16.42
C GLY A 162 17.23 10.09 16.88
N GLU A 163 17.39 9.99 18.17
CA GLU A 163 17.80 8.79 18.88
C GLU A 163 16.95 8.60 20.13
N ALA A 164 16.74 7.36 20.54
CA ALA A 164 15.97 7.01 21.73
C ALA A 164 16.66 5.90 22.52
N TRP A 165 16.57 5.94 23.83
CA TRP A 165 17.08 4.88 24.70
C TRP A 165 16.02 3.78 24.88
N GLU A 166 16.44 2.52 24.86
CA GLU A 166 15.53 1.38 25.13
C GLU A 166 14.79 1.59 26.46
N LYS A 167 15.50 2.02 27.49
CA LYS A 167 14.96 2.45 28.77
C LYS A 167 15.25 3.92 28.99
N SER A 168 14.21 4.73 29.04
CA SER A 168 14.30 6.18 29.17
C SER A 168 13.58 6.69 30.43
N ASN A 169 14.05 7.81 30.94
CA ASN A 169 13.35 8.63 31.91
C ASN A 169 12.16 9.35 31.24
N LYS A 170 11.31 10.02 32.01
CA LYS A 170 10.17 10.80 31.49
C LYS A 170 10.57 11.89 30.51
N ASP A 171 11.77 12.45 30.66
CA ASP A 171 12.34 13.49 29.81
C ASP A 171 13.06 12.95 28.56
N GLY A 172 13.03 11.61 28.34
CA GLY A 172 13.71 10.94 27.24
C GLY A 172 15.19 10.65 27.46
N SER A 173 15.79 11.10 28.57
CA SER A 173 17.18 10.84 28.90
C SER A 173 17.42 9.36 29.26
N ARG A 174 18.69 8.91 29.18
CA ARG A 174 19.07 7.55 29.53
C ARG A 174 18.71 7.22 30.99
N ASP A 175 17.97 6.14 31.20
CA ASP A 175 17.80 5.58 32.54
C ASP A 175 19.06 4.85 32.98
N LYS A 176 19.86 5.49 33.88
CA LYS A 176 21.13 4.99 34.38
C LYS A 176 21.02 3.74 35.27
N ARG A 177 19.81 3.37 35.70
CA ARG A 177 19.57 2.14 36.47
C ARG A 177 19.77 0.88 35.64
N TYR A 178 19.74 1.00 34.30
CA TYR A 178 19.97 -0.09 33.36
C TYR A 178 21.38 0.04 32.78
N ALA A 179 22.30 -0.83 33.20
CA ALA A 179 23.69 -0.80 32.76
C ALA A 179 23.79 -1.04 31.25
N GLU A 180 23.06 -2.05 30.76
CA GLU A 180 22.97 -2.40 29.33
C GLU A 180 21.74 -1.75 28.70
N ASN A 181 21.79 -0.45 28.49
CA ASN A 181 20.70 0.30 27.91
C ASN A 181 21.09 0.72 26.48
N ARG A 182 20.47 0.10 25.49
CA ARG A 182 20.76 0.32 24.06
C ARG A 182 20.13 1.62 23.58
N GLN A 183 20.77 2.20 22.57
CA GLN A 183 20.27 3.35 21.86
C GLN A 183 19.75 2.90 20.48
N PHE A 184 18.58 3.37 20.11
CA PHE A 184 17.94 3.10 18.82
C PHE A 184 17.78 4.40 18.04
N SER A 185 17.83 4.28 16.72
CA SER A 185 17.51 5.41 15.83
C SER A 185 16.02 5.67 15.83
N VAL A 186 15.65 6.95 15.82
CA VAL A 186 14.28 7.41 15.55
C VAL A 186 14.22 7.81 14.09
N ILE A 187 13.40 7.09 13.34
CA ILE A 187 13.25 7.27 11.90
C ILE A 187 11.91 7.92 11.62
N GLU A 188 11.89 8.86 10.68
CA GLU A 188 10.66 9.43 10.16
C GLU A 188 10.22 8.67 8.92
N TYR A 189 8.99 8.15 8.96
CA TYR A 189 8.32 7.47 7.85
C TYR A 189 7.10 8.27 7.41
N GLY A 190 6.67 8.08 6.15
CA GLY A 190 5.42 8.63 5.67
C GLY A 190 4.28 7.63 5.82
N GLU A 191 3.24 7.98 6.56
CA GLU A 191 2.03 7.18 6.68
C GLU A 191 0.94 7.73 5.74
N ILE A 192 0.31 6.85 4.98
CA ILE A 192 -0.87 7.15 4.16
C ILE A 192 -2.05 6.36 4.71
N THR A 193 -3.13 7.06 5.05
CA THR A 193 -4.37 6.45 5.50
C THR A 193 -5.45 6.65 4.45
N PHE A 194 -6.09 5.56 4.05
CA PHE A 194 -7.29 5.55 3.22
C PHE A 194 -8.51 5.28 4.08
N ARG A 195 -9.53 6.13 3.98
CA ARG A 195 -10.80 5.99 4.72
C ARG A 195 -11.99 6.21 3.80
N SER A 196 -13.11 5.57 4.12
CA SER A 196 -14.39 5.87 3.49
C SER A 196 -15.54 5.71 4.47
N GLY A 197 -16.65 6.38 4.17
CA GLY A 197 -17.91 6.21 4.93
C GLY A 197 -18.47 4.80 4.84
N SER A 198 -18.09 4.01 3.83
CA SER A 198 -18.50 2.61 3.62
C SER A 198 -17.66 1.59 4.40
N GLY A 199 -16.70 2.05 5.22
CA GLY A 199 -15.95 1.20 6.15
C GLY A 199 -14.55 0.80 5.70
N ILE A 200 -13.99 1.45 4.66
CA ILE A 200 -12.57 1.30 4.32
C ILE A 200 -11.75 2.01 5.39
N TYR A 201 -10.74 1.32 5.90
CA TYR A 201 -9.73 1.88 6.78
C TYR A 201 -8.43 1.10 6.60
N GLU A 202 -7.56 1.63 5.73
CA GLU A 202 -6.30 0.99 5.38
C GLU A 202 -5.14 1.97 5.58
N LYS A 203 -4.05 1.48 6.14
CA LYS A 203 -2.87 2.28 6.44
C LYS A 203 -1.62 1.67 5.84
N TYR A 204 -0.84 2.50 5.16
CA TYR A 204 0.45 2.12 4.60
C TYR A 204 1.54 3.04 5.11
N MET A 205 2.69 2.48 5.44
CA MET A 205 3.88 3.23 5.84
C MET A 205 4.96 3.10 4.76
N PHE A 206 5.63 4.19 4.46
CA PHE A 206 6.65 4.30 3.41
C PHE A 206 7.96 4.78 4.00
N SER A 207 9.06 4.19 3.57
CA SER A 207 10.40 4.55 4.05
C SER A 207 10.82 5.97 3.68
N ASP A 208 10.36 6.52 2.55
CA ASP A 208 10.59 7.92 2.16
C ASP A 208 9.32 8.76 2.40
N PRO A 209 9.26 9.58 3.47
CA PRO A 209 8.09 10.38 3.81
C PRO A 209 7.75 11.44 2.74
N ARG A 210 8.74 11.93 2.00
CA ARG A 210 8.51 12.96 0.97
C ARG A 210 7.78 12.39 -0.24
N LYS A 211 8.08 11.13 -0.63
CA LYS A 211 7.36 10.45 -1.70
C LYS A 211 5.91 10.20 -1.31
N ALA A 212 5.67 9.76 -0.06
CA ALA A 212 4.33 9.55 0.46
C ALA A 212 3.50 10.84 0.46
N GLN A 213 4.07 11.92 0.98
CA GLN A 213 3.43 13.24 0.97
C GLN A 213 3.15 13.74 -0.45
N GLY A 214 4.13 13.58 -1.36
CA GLY A 214 4.00 13.99 -2.76
C GLY A 214 2.84 13.29 -3.47
N PHE A 215 2.64 12.00 -3.20
CA PHE A 215 1.53 11.23 -3.75
C PHE A 215 0.18 11.72 -3.20
N VAL A 216 0.05 11.87 -1.88
CA VAL A 216 -1.21 12.34 -1.27
C VAL A 216 -1.57 13.74 -1.76
N ASN A 217 -0.61 14.67 -1.83
CA ASN A 217 -0.85 16.01 -2.34
C ASN A 217 -1.33 15.99 -3.81
N ALA A 218 -0.72 15.16 -4.66
CA ALA A 218 -1.13 15.00 -6.05
C ALA A 218 -2.55 14.42 -6.16
N LEU A 219 -2.87 13.41 -5.35
CA LEU A 219 -4.19 12.77 -5.36
C LEU A 219 -5.28 13.73 -4.86
N GLN A 220 -5.02 14.49 -3.78
CA GLN A 220 -5.94 15.50 -3.28
C GLN A 220 -6.18 16.62 -4.28
N ALA A 221 -5.12 17.09 -4.97
CA ALA A 221 -5.24 18.08 -6.05
C ALA A 221 -6.08 17.54 -7.21
N PHE A 222 -5.87 16.30 -7.62
CA PHE A 222 -6.68 15.67 -8.67
C PHE A 222 -8.15 15.55 -8.24
N LYS A 223 -8.42 15.06 -7.02
CA LYS A 223 -9.79 14.94 -6.49
C LYS A 223 -10.53 16.28 -6.41
N SER A 224 -9.83 17.38 -6.20
CA SER A 224 -10.44 18.72 -6.14
C SER A 224 -10.92 19.26 -7.50
N LEU A 225 -10.59 18.58 -8.60
CA LEU A 225 -11.01 18.92 -9.96
C LEU A 225 -12.19 18.08 -10.44
N LEU A 226 -12.56 17.04 -9.69
CA LEU A 226 -13.69 16.16 -9.98
C LEU A 226 -14.97 16.64 -9.29
#